data_af0a52f8b7ef81c380e576739cd97396
#
_entry.id   af0a52f8b7ef81c380e576739cd97396
#
_cell.length_a   1.000
_cell.length_b   1.000
_cell.length_c   1.000
_cell.angle_alpha   90.00
_cell.angle_beta   90.00
_cell.angle_gamma   90.00
#
_symmetry.space_group_name_H-M   'P 1'
#
loop_
_entity.id
_entity.type
_entity.pdbx_description
1 polymer ?
#
loop_
_entity_poly.entity_id
_entity_poly.type
_entity_poly.pdbx_seq_one_letter_code
_entity_poly.pdbx_strand_id
1 'polypeptide(L)'
;MNRLAGKQVFITGASQGLGRELALAFAREGVTGLALVARRAELLQEFSAILHSLAPRMKMLVIQGDVGLPGDIERMVATALDAFGGRLDVLLNNASVLGPSPMPYLLDYPLESFQQVLQANLVGPFLLIRKFLPAMIEHGGSIINVTSDAGIVGYAGWGAYGISKFGLEGLSQIWAAELAETAVRVNWVDPGNMNTAMHRAAEPEEDPSQWANPADVTGVFVYLASDESRRIHGQRFEAQGDWQQHAGRAGERRVPSDGRANPPGTDEPKPGTLPAPSPK
;
A
#
# COMPACT_ATOMS: atom_id res chain seq x y z
N MET A 1 14.56 12.30 13.55
CA MET A 1 13.71 11.70 14.63
C MET A 1 13.59 10.22 14.31
N ASN A 2 13.55 9.34 15.31
CA ASN A 2 13.49 7.88 15.06
C ASN A 2 12.04 7.36 15.19
N ARG A 3 11.12 7.90 14.40
CA ARG A 3 9.68 7.57 14.48
C ARG A 3 9.37 6.11 14.12
N LEU A 4 10.27 5.48 13.36
CA LEU A 4 10.13 4.09 12.89
C LEU A 4 11.13 3.13 13.54
N ALA A 5 11.77 3.55 14.66
CA ALA A 5 12.69 2.68 15.38
C ALA A 5 12.02 1.35 15.80
N GLY A 6 12.69 0.23 15.55
CA GLY A 6 12.17 -1.11 15.82
C GLY A 6 11.21 -1.67 14.78
N LYS A 7 10.78 -0.89 13.78
CA LYS A 7 9.82 -1.35 12.76
C LYS A 7 10.50 -2.14 11.66
N GLN A 8 9.79 -3.15 11.16
CA GLN A 8 10.10 -3.94 9.98
C GLN A 8 9.07 -3.65 8.90
N VAL A 9 9.53 -3.21 7.74
CA VAL A 9 8.71 -2.62 6.68
C VAL A 9 8.89 -3.39 5.38
N PHE A 10 7.79 -3.63 4.67
CA PHE A 10 7.78 -4.20 3.33
C PHE A 10 7.19 -3.18 2.35
N ILE A 11 7.97 -2.78 1.34
CA ILE A 11 7.56 -1.77 0.34
C ILE A 11 7.57 -2.39 -1.05
N THR A 12 6.43 -2.35 -1.74
CA THR A 12 6.34 -2.73 -3.15
C THR A 12 6.57 -1.53 -4.06
N GLY A 13 7.17 -1.76 -5.25
CA GLY A 13 7.47 -0.69 -6.21
C GLY A 13 8.59 0.25 -5.74
N ALA A 14 9.56 -0.27 -4.97
CA ALA A 14 10.58 0.52 -4.28
C ALA A 14 11.74 1.01 -5.16
N SER A 15 11.82 0.63 -6.43
CA SER A 15 12.98 0.95 -7.28
C SER A 15 12.99 2.37 -7.84
N GLN A 16 11.86 3.07 -7.84
CA GLN A 16 11.73 4.42 -8.42
C GLN A 16 10.53 5.18 -7.84
N GLY A 17 10.41 6.46 -8.19
CA GLY A 17 9.27 7.33 -7.87
C GLY A 17 8.97 7.36 -6.37
N LEU A 18 7.69 7.34 -6.01
CA LEU A 18 7.25 7.43 -4.63
C LEU A 18 7.84 6.31 -3.75
N GLY A 19 7.82 5.05 -4.21
CA GLY A 19 8.34 3.94 -3.40
C GLY A 19 9.81 4.07 -3.03
N ARG A 20 10.63 4.64 -3.91
CA ARG A 20 12.04 4.95 -3.64
C ARG A 20 12.18 6.05 -2.57
N GLU A 21 11.41 7.14 -2.69
CA GLU A 21 11.45 8.24 -1.71
C GLU A 21 10.89 7.82 -0.35
N LEU A 22 9.87 6.96 -0.32
CA LEU A 22 9.36 6.35 0.92
C LEU A 22 10.43 5.50 1.62
N ALA A 23 11.18 4.69 0.87
CA ALA A 23 12.27 3.90 1.44
C ALA A 23 13.37 4.80 2.05
N LEU A 24 13.72 5.91 1.39
CA LEU A 24 14.66 6.92 1.92
C LEU A 24 14.11 7.60 3.19
N ALA A 25 12.84 8.01 3.18
CA ALA A 25 12.21 8.64 4.32
C ALA A 25 12.15 7.68 5.53
N PHE A 26 11.80 6.41 5.30
CA PHE A 26 11.74 5.39 6.34
C PHE A 26 13.12 5.06 6.92
N ALA A 27 14.16 5.00 6.07
CA ALA A 27 15.53 4.81 6.52
C ALA A 27 16.01 5.99 7.40
N ARG A 28 15.68 7.24 7.04
CA ARG A 28 15.98 8.43 7.84
C ARG A 28 15.25 8.45 9.18
N GLU A 29 14.07 7.83 9.26
CA GLU A 29 13.28 7.71 10.50
C GLU A 29 13.63 6.46 11.32
N GLY A 30 14.75 5.80 10.98
CA GLY A 30 15.36 4.78 11.82
C GLY A 30 14.69 3.41 11.78
N VAL A 31 14.03 3.05 10.66
CA VAL A 31 13.48 1.71 10.47
C VAL A 31 14.55 0.65 10.68
N THR A 32 14.21 -0.45 11.36
CA THR A 32 15.17 -1.50 11.71
C THR A 32 15.34 -2.54 10.60
N GLY A 33 14.25 -2.85 9.89
CA GLY A 33 14.24 -3.76 8.76
C GLY A 33 13.45 -3.19 7.58
N LEU A 34 14.00 -3.28 6.37
CA LEU A 34 13.37 -2.76 5.16
C LEU A 34 13.50 -3.77 4.02
N ALA A 35 12.37 -4.32 3.58
CA ALA A 35 12.27 -5.14 2.38
C ALA A 35 11.82 -4.29 1.20
N LEU A 36 12.66 -4.20 0.19
CA LEU A 36 12.45 -3.45 -1.06
C LEU A 36 12.08 -4.42 -2.17
N VAL A 37 10.90 -4.24 -2.73
CA VAL A 37 10.41 -5.12 -3.80
C VAL A 37 10.18 -4.32 -5.09
N ALA A 38 10.71 -4.82 -6.20
CA ALA A 38 10.38 -4.37 -7.54
C ALA A 38 10.78 -5.43 -8.59
N ARG A 39 10.29 -5.23 -9.81
CA ARG A 39 10.60 -6.12 -10.94
C ARG A 39 12.04 -5.99 -11.45
N ARG A 40 12.61 -4.77 -11.40
CA ARG A 40 13.94 -4.44 -11.90
C ARG A 40 14.98 -4.59 -10.80
N ALA A 41 15.69 -5.70 -10.81
CA ALA A 41 16.69 -6.03 -9.79
C ALA A 41 17.86 -5.04 -9.77
N GLU A 42 18.31 -4.63 -10.95
CA GLU A 42 19.47 -3.73 -11.12
C GLU A 42 19.23 -2.39 -10.41
N LEU A 43 18.06 -1.77 -10.63
CA LEU A 43 17.70 -0.51 -9.97
C LEU A 43 17.54 -0.65 -8.46
N LEU A 44 17.06 -1.81 -7.99
CA LEU A 44 16.99 -2.08 -6.56
C LEU A 44 18.37 -2.21 -5.94
N GLN A 45 19.31 -2.87 -6.64
CA GLN A 45 20.67 -3.04 -6.15
C GLN A 45 21.44 -1.71 -6.09
N GLU A 46 21.36 -0.90 -7.15
CA GLU A 46 21.92 0.46 -7.14
C GLU A 46 21.35 1.31 -5.99
N PHE A 47 20.04 1.26 -5.82
CA PHE A 47 19.37 1.99 -4.75
C PHE A 47 19.74 1.45 -3.36
N SER A 48 19.93 0.15 -3.22
CA SER A 48 20.33 -0.46 -1.95
C SER A 48 21.67 0.04 -1.44
N ALA A 49 22.62 0.31 -2.33
CA ALA A 49 23.92 0.87 -1.95
C ALA A 49 23.78 2.29 -1.34
N ILE A 50 22.88 3.10 -1.88
CA ILE A 50 22.56 4.43 -1.34
C ILE A 50 21.95 4.31 0.07
N LEU A 51 20.97 3.42 0.23
CA LEU A 51 20.32 3.18 1.52
C LEU A 51 21.27 2.62 2.56
N HIS A 52 22.18 1.72 2.16
CA HIS A 52 23.19 1.17 3.06
C HIS A 52 24.14 2.26 3.59
N SER A 53 24.51 3.21 2.74
CA SER A 53 25.31 4.37 3.15
C SER A 53 24.56 5.28 4.13
N LEU A 54 23.23 5.43 3.95
CA LEU A 54 22.36 6.26 4.80
C LEU A 54 22.07 5.59 6.16
N ALA A 55 21.83 4.27 6.17
CA ALA A 55 21.42 3.51 7.33
C ALA A 55 22.18 2.17 7.43
N PRO A 56 23.48 2.16 7.73
CA PRO A 56 24.32 0.96 7.66
C PRO A 56 23.95 -0.15 8.66
N ARG A 57 23.16 0.17 9.69
CA ARG A 57 22.70 -0.81 10.69
C ARG A 57 21.33 -1.40 10.37
N MET A 58 20.62 -0.83 9.40
CA MET A 58 19.31 -1.30 8.97
C MET A 58 19.44 -2.65 8.26
N LYS A 59 18.63 -3.63 8.66
CA LYS A 59 18.51 -4.89 7.92
C LYS A 59 17.76 -4.64 6.63
N MET A 60 18.45 -4.75 5.50
CA MET A 60 17.88 -4.49 4.20
C MET A 60 17.75 -5.77 3.40
N LEU A 61 16.57 -5.95 2.78
CA LEU A 61 16.30 -7.03 1.84
C LEU A 61 15.98 -6.44 0.48
N VAL A 62 16.67 -6.90 -0.54
CA VAL A 62 16.40 -6.58 -1.95
C VAL A 62 15.74 -7.80 -2.58
N ILE A 63 14.47 -7.70 -2.92
CA ILE A 63 13.67 -8.81 -3.41
C ILE A 63 13.14 -8.47 -4.80
N GLN A 64 13.65 -9.15 -5.82
CA GLN A 64 13.07 -9.08 -7.15
C GLN A 64 11.75 -9.84 -7.18
N GLY A 65 10.66 -9.22 -7.70
CA GLY A 65 9.38 -9.88 -7.87
C GLY A 65 8.33 -8.98 -8.49
N ASP A 66 7.32 -9.61 -9.07
CA ASP A 66 6.15 -8.97 -9.64
C ASP A 66 4.92 -9.22 -8.74
N VAL A 67 4.30 -8.14 -8.27
CA VAL A 67 3.06 -8.21 -7.46
C VAL A 67 1.86 -8.71 -8.27
N GLY A 68 1.95 -8.75 -9.59
CA GLY A 68 0.97 -9.37 -10.47
C GLY A 68 1.07 -10.90 -10.54
N LEU A 69 2.11 -11.51 -9.98
CA LEU A 69 2.33 -12.96 -10.04
C LEU A 69 2.17 -13.60 -8.66
N PRO A 70 1.14 -14.45 -8.44
CA PRO A 70 0.90 -15.08 -7.14
C PRO A 70 2.11 -15.88 -6.60
N GLY A 71 2.84 -16.59 -7.45
CA GLY A 71 4.04 -17.33 -7.04
C GLY A 71 5.18 -16.42 -6.57
N ASP A 72 5.33 -15.25 -7.19
CA ASP A 72 6.29 -14.25 -6.72
C ASP A 72 5.88 -13.68 -5.37
N ILE A 73 4.59 -13.42 -5.16
CA ILE A 73 4.07 -12.94 -3.88
C ILE A 73 4.38 -13.95 -2.76
N GLU A 74 4.14 -15.24 -3.00
CA GLU A 74 4.46 -16.28 -2.00
C GLU A 74 5.94 -16.28 -1.63
N ARG A 75 6.81 -16.25 -2.62
CA ARG A 75 8.25 -16.21 -2.43
C ARG A 75 8.70 -14.92 -1.71
N MET A 76 8.20 -13.77 -2.12
CA MET A 76 8.54 -12.47 -1.51
C MET A 76 8.15 -12.41 -0.04
N VAL A 77 6.93 -12.85 0.29
CA VAL A 77 6.42 -12.88 1.67
C VAL A 77 7.24 -13.85 2.53
N ALA A 78 7.48 -15.07 2.04
CA ALA A 78 8.28 -16.06 2.76
C ALA A 78 9.70 -15.55 3.04
N THR A 79 10.35 -14.93 2.04
CA THR A 79 11.68 -14.34 2.17
C THR A 79 11.71 -13.23 3.23
N ALA A 80 10.70 -12.34 3.22
CA ALA A 80 10.64 -11.23 4.17
C ALA A 80 10.37 -11.74 5.60
N LEU A 81 9.41 -12.63 5.79
CA LEU A 81 9.09 -13.17 7.11
C LEU A 81 10.23 -13.97 7.70
N ASP A 82 10.90 -14.83 6.92
CA ASP A 82 12.09 -15.57 7.38
C ASP A 82 13.18 -14.59 7.87
N ALA A 83 13.50 -13.61 7.03
CA ALA A 83 14.51 -12.63 7.39
C ALA A 83 14.12 -11.77 8.60
N PHE A 84 12.85 -11.47 8.78
CA PHE A 84 12.33 -10.61 9.86
C PHE A 84 11.90 -11.39 11.12
N GLY A 85 12.19 -12.70 11.18
CA GLY A 85 11.84 -13.52 12.34
C GLY A 85 10.35 -13.70 12.55
N GLY A 86 9.59 -13.83 11.45
CA GLY A 86 8.14 -14.04 11.48
C GLY A 86 7.31 -12.78 11.71
N ARG A 87 7.90 -11.59 11.72
CA ARG A 87 7.22 -10.33 12.05
C ARG A 87 7.21 -9.35 10.88
N LEU A 88 6.12 -8.60 10.71
CA LEU A 88 6.03 -7.42 9.86
C LEU A 88 5.23 -6.33 10.58
N ASP A 89 5.78 -5.12 10.69
CA ASP A 89 5.11 -3.98 11.31
C ASP A 89 4.37 -3.10 10.31
N VAL A 90 4.91 -2.97 9.09
CA VAL A 90 4.31 -2.09 8.05
C VAL A 90 4.34 -2.78 6.70
N LEU A 91 3.16 -2.92 6.09
CA LEU A 91 3.00 -3.30 4.70
C LEU A 91 2.60 -2.06 3.87
N LEU A 92 3.44 -1.69 2.90
CA LEU A 92 3.19 -0.57 2.01
C LEU A 92 2.98 -1.06 0.59
N ASN A 93 1.72 -1.10 0.17
CA ASN A 93 1.30 -1.45 -1.18
C ASN A 93 1.37 -0.22 -2.08
N ASN A 94 2.56 0.01 -2.66
CA ASN A 94 2.82 1.15 -3.55
C ASN A 94 2.99 0.73 -5.03
N ALA A 95 3.40 -0.51 -5.31
CA ALA A 95 3.54 -0.97 -6.69
C ALA A 95 2.23 -0.79 -7.47
N SER A 96 2.34 -0.22 -8.66
CA SER A 96 1.21 0.01 -9.56
C SER A 96 1.68 0.01 -11.01
N VAL A 97 0.79 -0.29 -11.92
CA VAL A 97 0.98 -0.16 -13.36
C VAL A 97 -0.16 0.67 -13.96
N LEU A 98 0.19 1.53 -14.91
CA LEU A 98 -0.77 2.40 -15.58
C LEU A 98 -1.59 1.63 -16.63
N GLY A 99 -0.97 0.68 -17.29
CA GLY A 99 -1.46 0.03 -18.50
C GLY A 99 -0.82 0.61 -19.76
N PRO A 100 -1.48 0.52 -20.92
CA PRO A 100 -0.98 1.12 -22.16
C PRO A 100 -0.81 2.64 -22.06
N SER A 101 0.20 3.19 -22.74
CA SER A 101 0.37 4.63 -22.89
C SER A 101 0.63 4.92 -24.37
N PRO A 102 -0.17 5.83 -24.99
CA PRO A 102 -1.29 6.57 -24.39
C PRO A 102 -2.43 5.66 -23.93
N MET A 103 -3.16 6.10 -22.90
CA MET A 103 -4.25 5.32 -22.32
C MET A 103 -5.46 5.31 -23.27
N PRO A 104 -5.95 4.13 -23.72
CA PRO A 104 -7.10 4.03 -24.60
C PRO A 104 -8.41 4.23 -23.85
N TYR A 105 -9.48 4.62 -24.57
CA TYR A 105 -10.84 4.54 -24.06
C TYR A 105 -11.24 3.09 -23.81
N LEU A 106 -12.22 2.86 -22.92
CA LEU A 106 -12.65 1.51 -22.53
C LEU A 106 -13.11 0.65 -23.70
N LEU A 107 -13.72 1.25 -24.74
CA LEU A 107 -14.16 0.53 -25.93
C LEU A 107 -12.99 -0.18 -26.65
N ASP A 108 -11.82 0.47 -26.67
CA ASP A 108 -10.64 0.00 -27.39
C ASP A 108 -9.57 -0.59 -26.44
N TYR A 109 -9.95 -0.75 -25.15
CA TYR A 109 -8.97 -1.20 -24.14
C TYR A 109 -8.65 -2.70 -24.32
N PRO A 110 -7.39 -3.11 -24.56
CA PRO A 110 -7.03 -4.51 -24.72
C PRO A 110 -7.31 -5.29 -23.44
N LEU A 111 -8.06 -6.41 -23.55
CA LEU A 111 -8.47 -7.25 -22.41
C LEU A 111 -7.28 -7.72 -21.58
N GLU A 112 -6.20 -8.16 -22.23
CA GLU A 112 -5.00 -8.64 -21.55
C GLU A 112 -4.36 -7.51 -20.70
N SER A 113 -4.22 -6.31 -21.25
CA SER A 113 -3.70 -5.15 -20.51
C SER A 113 -4.62 -4.76 -19.36
N PHE A 114 -5.95 -4.83 -19.55
CA PHE A 114 -6.93 -4.60 -18.51
C PHE A 114 -6.74 -5.57 -17.33
N GLN A 115 -6.63 -6.85 -17.64
CA GLN A 115 -6.39 -7.91 -16.64
C GLN A 115 -5.06 -7.72 -15.91
N GLN A 116 -3.98 -7.38 -16.63
CA GLN A 116 -2.67 -7.11 -16.02
C GLN A 116 -2.70 -5.95 -15.04
N VAL A 117 -3.41 -4.86 -15.37
CA VAL A 117 -3.58 -3.72 -14.46
C VAL A 117 -4.33 -4.12 -13.22
N LEU A 118 -5.46 -4.81 -13.34
CA LEU A 118 -6.23 -5.28 -12.17
C LEU A 118 -5.41 -6.26 -11.33
N GLN A 119 -4.66 -7.15 -11.98
CA GLN A 119 -3.82 -8.13 -11.29
C GLN A 119 -2.75 -7.46 -10.43
N ALA A 120 -2.05 -6.46 -10.96
CA ALA A 120 -0.99 -5.77 -10.24
C ALA A 120 -1.54 -4.79 -9.17
N ASN A 121 -2.57 -3.99 -9.51
CA ASN A 121 -2.99 -2.87 -8.69
C ASN A 121 -4.05 -3.24 -7.64
N LEU A 122 -4.76 -4.34 -7.81
CA LEU A 122 -5.85 -4.77 -6.93
C LEU A 122 -5.62 -6.17 -6.34
N VAL A 123 -5.42 -7.18 -7.19
CA VAL A 123 -5.24 -8.57 -6.73
C VAL A 123 -3.91 -8.73 -5.98
N GLY A 124 -2.85 -8.07 -6.44
CA GLY A 124 -1.55 -8.06 -5.77
C GLY A 124 -1.63 -7.57 -4.31
N PRO A 125 -2.13 -6.36 -4.05
CA PRO A 125 -2.38 -5.88 -2.69
C PRO A 125 -3.26 -6.81 -1.85
N PHE A 126 -4.35 -7.35 -2.42
CA PHE A 126 -5.18 -8.34 -1.73
C PHE A 126 -4.37 -9.56 -1.27
N LEU A 127 -3.57 -10.14 -2.15
CA LEU A 127 -2.77 -11.32 -1.84
C LEU A 127 -1.66 -11.01 -0.82
N LEU A 128 -0.99 -9.86 -0.94
CA LEU A 128 0.04 -9.44 0.01
C LEU A 128 -0.54 -9.26 1.41
N ILE A 129 -1.67 -8.55 1.54
CA ILE A 129 -2.37 -8.39 2.82
C ILE A 129 -2.73 -9.76 3.39
N ARG A 130 -3.39 -10.60 2.61
CA ARG A 130 -3.82 -11.94 3.03
C ARG A 130 -2.65 -12.80 3.54
N LYS A 131 -1.48 -12.70 2.90
CA LYS A 131 -0.31 -13.51 3.24
C LYS A 131 0.47 -12.96 4.46
N PHE A 132 0.56 -11.64 4.63
CA PHE A 132 1.22 -11.04 5.79
C PHE A 132 0.32 -10.95 7.03
N LEU A 133 -0.99 -10.93 6.84
CA LEU A 133 -1.95 -10.68 7.92
C LEU A 133 -1.79 -11.61 9.12
N PRO A 134 -1.57 -12.94 8.98
CA PRO A 134 -1.36 -13.82 10.14
C PRO A 134 -0.21 -13.35 11.04
N ALA A 135 0.92 -12.94 10.46
CA ALA A 135 2.07 -12.42 11.21
C ALA A 135 1.79 -11.03 11.82
N MET A 136 0.96 -10.21 11.18
CA MET A 136 0.61 -8.87 11.65
C MET A 136 -0.44 -8.91 12.76
N ILE A 137 -1.41 -9.82 12.74
CA ILE A 137 -2.46 -9.93 13.78
C ILE A 137 -1.84 -10.19 15.15
N GLU A 138 -0.81 -11.00 15.22
CA GLU A 138 -0.17 -11.39 16.48
C GLU A 138 0.48 -10.20 17.20
N HIS A 139 1.03 -9.23 16.44
CA HIS A 139 1.82 -8.13 17.00
C HIS A 139 1.23 -6.73 16.73
N GLY A 140 0.17 -6.67 15.95
CA GLY A 140 -0.33 -5.41 15.39
C GLY A 140 0.50 -4.94 14.19
N GLY A 141 0.04 -3.91 13.52
CA GLY A 141 0.77 -3.35 12.38
C GLY A 141 -0.01 -2.30 11.61
N SER A 142 0.60 -1.79 10.54
CA SER A 142 0.01 -0.79 9.66
C SER A 142 0.05 -1.26 8.21
N ILE A 143 -1.10 -1.34 7.57
CA ILE A 143 -1.24 -1.58 6.14
C ILE A 143 -1.58 -0.24 5.50
N ILE A 144 -0.76 0.17 4.52
CA ILE A 144 -0.91 1.43 3.81
C ILE A 144 -1.02 1.14 2.32
N ASN A 145 -2.18 1.41 1.74
CA ASN A 145 -2.41 1.24 0.31
C ASN A 145 -2.28 2.59 -0.42
N VAL A 146 -1.49 2.65 -1.49
CA VAL A 146 -1.36 3.85 -2.32
C VAL A 146 -2.47 3.87 -3.36
N THR A 147 -3.41 4.78 -3.18
CA THR A 147 -4.55 5.01 -4.07
C THR A 147 -4.30 6.19 -5.04
N SER A 148 -5.36 6.82 -5.50
CA SER A 148 -5.38 7.99 -6.38
C SER A 148 -6.74 8.67 -6.27
N ASP A 149 -6.85 9.92 -6.71
CA ASP A 149 -8.13 10.57 -7.01
C ASP A 149 -8.94 9.79 -8.06
N ALA A 150 -8.26 9.13 -9.02
CA ALA A 150 -8.89 8.18 -9.96
C ALA A 150 -9.53 6.95 -9.29
N GLY A 151 -9.40 6.78 -7.98
CA GLY A 151 -10.11 5.77 -7.18
C GLY A 151 -11.45 6.24 -6.63
N ILE A 152 -11.77 7.53 -6.74
CA ILE A 152 -13.03 8.14 -6.27
C ILE A 152 -13.74 8.95 -7.35
N VAL A 153 -13.03 9.32 -8.42
CA VAL A 153 -13.58 10.02 -9.58
C VAL A 153 -13.27 9.23 -10.85
N GLY A 154 -14.30 9.06 -11.71
CA GLY A 154 -14.13 8.42 -13.02
C GLY A 154 -13.69 9.43 -14.07
N TYR A 155 -12.47 9.27 -14.58
CA TYR A 155 -11.95 10.09 -15.67
C TYR A 155 -11.99 9.35 -17.00
N ALA A 156 -12.43 10.03 -18.07
CA ALA A 156 -12.37 9.47 -19.42
C ALA A 156 -10.91 9.17 -19.81
N GLY A 157 -10.67 7.98 -20.38
CA GLY A 157 -9.32 7.54 -20.76
C GLY A 157 -8.54 6.85 -19.65
N TRP A 158 -8.94 6.91 -18.38
CA TRP A 158 -8.21 6.28 -17.26
C TRP A 158 -8.52 4.78 -17.07
N GLY A 159 -9.40 4.22 -17.85
CA GLY A 159 -9.68 2.79 -18.09
C GLY A 159 -9.41 1.86 -16.91
N ALA A 160 -8.59 0.84 -17.13
CA ALA A 160 -8.28 -0.17 -16.12
C ALA A 160 -7.58 0.40 -14.88
N TYR A 161 -6.75 1.44 -15.03
CA TYR A 161 -6.09 2.07 -13.87
C TYR A 161 -7.11 2.65 -12.90
N GLY A 162 -8.02 3.51 -13.37
CA GLY A 162 -9.08 4.08 -12.54
C GLY A 162 -9.92 2.99 -11.88
N ILE A 163 -10.39 2.00 -12.66
CA ILE A 163 -11.16 0.85 -12.13
C ILE A 163 -10.37 0.11 -11.05
N SER A 164 -9.07 -0.11 -11.23
CA SER A 164 -8.22 -0.77 -10.23
C SER A 164 -8.10 0.05 -8.94
N LYS A 165 -8.06 1.39 -9.03
CA LYS A 165 -7.98 2.28 -7.85
C LYS A 165 -9.33 2.37 -7.13
N PHE A 166 -10.47 2.40 -7.83
CA PHE A 166 -11.80 2.20 -7.21
C PHE A 166 -11.89 0.86 -6.47
N GLY A 167 -11.40 -0.21 -7.10
CA GLY A 167 -11.34 -1.53 -6.45
C GLY A 167 -10.46 -1.52 -5.20
N LEU A 168 -9.32 -0.84 -5.23
CA LEU A 168 -8.40 -0.73 -4.09
C LEU A 168 -8.98 0.11 -2.94
N GLU A 169 -9.73 1.17 -3.24
CA GLU A 169 -10.51 1.93 -2.25
C GLU A 169 -11.51 1.00 -1.52
N GLY A 170 -12.33 0.26 -2.28
CA GLY A 170 -13.28 -0.71 -1.72
C GLY A 170 -12.60 -1.82 -0.93
N LEU A 171 -11.51 -2.40 -1.45
CA LEU A 171 -10.69 -3.40 -0.77
C LEU A 171 -10.16 -2.88 0.57
N SER A 172 -9.67 -1.63 0.59
CA SER A 172 -9.13 -1.00 1.80
C SER A 172 -10.20 -0.80 2.87
N GLN A 173 -11.41 -0.36 2.47
CA GLN A 173 -12.55 -0.18 3.36
C GLN A 173 -13.02 -1.52 3.96
N ILE A 174 -13.09 -2.58 3.14
CA ILE A 174 -13.50 -3.92 3.59
C ILE A 174 -12.48 -4.47 4.58
N TRP A 175 -11.18 -4.43 4.27
CA TRP A 175 -10.15 -4.86 5.21
C TRP A 175 -10.17 -4.05 6.51
N ALA A 176 -10.41 -2.74 6.43
CA ALA A 176 -10.54 -1.93 7.63
C ALA A 176 -11.75 -2.37 8.48
N ALA A 177 -12.88 -2.68 7.88
CA ALA A 177 -14.06 -3.16 8.60
C ALA A 177 -13.81 -4.54 9.26
N GLU A 178 -13.22 -5.48 8.51
CA GLU A 178 -12.92 -6.83 9.01
C GLU A 178 -11.86 -6.86 10.12
N LEU A 179 -10.94 -5.89 10.14
CA LEU A 179 -9.84 -5.81 11.10
C LEU A 179 -10.11 -4.83 12.27
N ALA A 180 -11.33 -4.29 12.38
CA ALA A 180 -11.69 -3.26 13.37
C ALA A 180 -11.40 -3.67 14.83
N GLU A 181 -11.54 -4.95 15.16
CA GLU A 181 -11.31 -5.49 16.49
C GLU A 181 -9.88 -6.04 16.70
N THR A 182 -8.98 -5.79 15.74
CA THR A 182 -7.57 -6.22 15.84
C THR A 182 -6.65 -5.04 16.11
N ALA A 183 -5.36 -5.31 16.36
CA ALA A 183 -4.33 -4.30 16.45
C ALA A 183 -3.75 -3.89 15.07
N VAL A 184 -4.23 -4.47 13.97
CA VAL A 184 -3.82 -4.13 12.61
C VAL A 184 -4.66 -2.97 12.09
N ARG A 185 -4.00 -1.96 11.57
CA ARG A 185 -4.63 -0.76 11.01
C ARG A 185 -4.52 -0.79 9.49
N VAL A 186 -5.59 -0.45 8.80
CA VAL A 186 -5.61 -0.29 7.35
C VAL A 186 -5.98 1.16 7.02
N ASN A 187 -5.12 1.84 6.27
CA ASN A 187 -5.38 3.18 5.76
C ASN A 187 -4.91 3.26 4.31
N TRP A 188 -5.37 4.26 3.58
CA TRP A 188 -4.95 4.44 2.19
C TRP A 188 -4.68 5.90 1.89
N VAL A 189 -3.73 6.13 1.00
CA VAL A 189 -3.20 7.45 0.73
C VAL A 189 -3.23 7.74 -0.77
N ASP A 190 -3.85 8.83 -1.12
CA ASP A 190 -3.71 9.46 -2.42
C ASP A 190 -2.49 10.40 -2.36
N PRO A 191 -1.42 10.11 -3.12
CA PRO A 191 -0.23 10.97 -3.11
C PRO A 191 -0.43 12.25 -3.92
N GLY A 192 -1.50 12.38 -4.71
CA GLY A 192 -1.70 13.45 -5.68
C GLY A 192 -0.76 13.37 -6.89
N ASN A 193 -0.78 14.41 -7.72
CA ASN A 193 0.06 14.49 -8.90
C ASN A 193 1.52 14.69 -8.53
N MET A 194 2.37 13.75 -8.95
CA MET A 194 3.80 13.75 -8.63
C MET A 194 4.64 13.65 -9.90
N ASN A 195 5.79 14.31 -9.90
CA ASN A 195 6.76 14.22 -10.97
C ASN A 195 7.46 12.85 -11.01
N THR A 196 6.76 11.85 -11.53
CA THR A 196 7.23 10.46 -11.69
C THR A 196 7.15 10.03 -13.15
N ALA A 197 7.89 8.98 -13.50
CA ALA A 197 7.80 8.40 -14.84
C ALA A 197 6.39 7.91 -15.17
N MET A 198 5.65 7.39 -14.19
CA MET A 198 4.27 6.93 -14.36
C MET A 198 3.34 8.11 -14.68
N HIS A 199 3.42 9.20 -13.94
CA HIS A 199 2.54 10.35 -14.16
C HIS A 199 2.84 11.05 -15.49
N ARG A 200 4.12 11.20 -15.85
CA ARG A 200 4.51 11.70 -17.18
C ARG A 200 3.99 10.83 -18.34
N ALA A 201 3.85 9.52 -18.13
CA ALA A 201 3.27 8.62 -19.12
C ALA A 201 1.74 8.70 -19.16
N ALA A 202 1.10 9.07 -18.05
CA ALA A 202 -0.35 9.27 -17.95
C ALA A 202 -0.79 10.59 -18.61
N GLU A 203 -0.07 11.66 -18.33
CA GLU A 203 -0.37 13.03 -18.77
C GLU A 203 0.82 13.64 -19.51
N PRO A 204 1.11 13.17 -20.74
CA PRO A 204 2.31 13.56 -21.47
C PRO A 204 2.30 15.02 -21.97
N GLU A 205 1.11 15.64 -22.00
CA GLU A 205 0.92 17.03 -22.47
C GLU A 205 1.01 18.05 -21.31
N GLU A 206 0.97 17.58 -20.05
CA GLU A 206 1.09 18.45 -18.89
C GLU A 206 2.54 18.82 -18.57
N ASP A 207 2.72 19.99 -17.95
CA ASP A 207 4.05 20.46 -17.50
C ASP A 207 4.47 19.78 -16.20
N PRO A 208 5.50 18.91 -16.20
CA PRO A 208 5.96 18.21 -15.01
C PRO A 208 6.47 19.13 -13.88
N SER A 209 6.76 20.40 -14.18
CA SER A 209 7.22 21.37 -13.18
C SER A 209 6.11 21.78 -12.19
N GLN A 210 4.84 21.56 -12.55
CA GLN A 210 3.68 21.83 -11.71
C GLN A 210 3.37 20.70 -10.73
N TRP A 211 4.01 19.55 -10.87
CA TRP A 211 3.76 18.39 -10.03
C TRP A 211 4.70 18.33 -8.84
N ALA A 212 4.19 17.84 -7.71
CA ALA A 212 4.97 17.70 -6.50
C ALA A 212 6.19 16.78 -6.68
N ASN A 213 7.27 17.05 -5.96
CA ASN A 213 8.36 16.09 -5.85
C ASN A 213 7.88 14.90 -4.98
N PRO A 214 8.07 13.64 -5.40
CA PRO A 214 7.70 12.48 -4.59
C PRO A 214 8.28 12.48 -3.17
N ALA A 215 9.42 13.12 -2.95
CA ALA A 215 10.02 13.26 -1.62
C ALA A 215 9.16 14.11 -0.67
N ASP A 216 8.43 15.11 -1.19
CA ASP A 216 7.67 16.07 -0.39
C ASP A 216 6.36 15.49 0.17
N VAL A 217 5.87 14.37 -0.41
CA VAL A 217 4.62 13.73 -0.02
C VAL A 217 4.81 12.54 0.93
N THR A 218 6.04 12.25 1.37
CA THR A 218 6.35 11.07 2.21
C THR A 218 5.86 11.20 3.66
N GLY A 219 5.58 12.40 4.14
CA GLY A 219 5.29 12.69 5.54
C GLY A 219 4.10 11.93 6.12
N VAL A 220 2.98 11.84 5.39
CA VAL A 220 1.79 11.09 5.83
C VAL A 220 2.06 9.59 5.92
N PHE A 221 2.89 9.04 5.05
CA PHE A 221 3.26 7.61 5.08
C PHE A 221 4.12 7.29 6.30
N VAL A 222 5.10 8.15 6.64
CA VAL A 222 5.89 8.03 7.87
C VAL A 222 4.97 8.10 9.08
N TYR A 223 4.03 9.05 9.12
CA TYR A 223 3.05 9.16 10.19
C TYR A 223 2.23 7.87 10.32
N LEU A 224 1.64 7.36 9.23
CA LEU A 224 0.82 6.16 9.25
C LEU A 224 1.61 4.88 9.60
N ALA A 225 2.89 4.83 9.29
CA ALA A 225 3.78 3.74 9.66
C ALA A 225 4.20 3.79 11.14
N SER A 226 4.14 4.95 11.78
CA SER A 226 4.61 5.19 13.15
C SER A 226 3.53 4.87 14.21
N ASP A 227 3.94 4.85 15.48
CA ASP A 227 3.03 4.68 16.61
C ASP A 227 2.19 5.92 16.91
N GLU A 228 2.53 7.07 16.32
CA GLU A 228 1.74 8.30 16.46
C GLU A 228 0.33 8.13 15.87
N SER A 229 0.19 7.29 14.85
CA SER A 229 -1.07 7.00 14.17
C SER A 229 -1.80 5.75 14.68
N ARG A 230 -1.45 5.21 15.87
CA ARG A 230 -2.03 3.96 16.38
C ARG A 230 -3.55 3.97 16.56
N ARG A 231 -4.19 5.15 16.57
CA ARG A 231 -5.64 5.31 16.63
C ARG A 231 -6.28 5.56 15.26
N ILE A 232 -5.48 5.63 14.21
CA ILE A 232 -5.92 5.92 12.86
C ILE A 232 -6.15 4.61 12.12
N HIS A 233 -7.40 4.36 11.74
CA HIS A 233 -7.83 3.15 11.07
C HIS A 233 -9.01 3.43 10.16
N GLY A 234 -9.04 2.84 8.96
CA GLY A 234 -10.13 3.00 7.99
C GLY A 234 -10.22 4.40 7.39
N GLN A 235 -9.09 5.10 7.25
CA GLN A 235 -9.07 6.50 6.80
C GLN A 235 -8.37 6.61 5.43
N ARG A 236 -8.94 7.49 4.58
CA ARG A 236 -8.32 7.99 3.36
C ARG A 236 -7.59 9.29 3.65
N PHE A 237 -6.38 9.42 3.13
CA PHE A 237 -5.56 10.63 3.25
C PHE A 237 -5.18 11.16 1.87
N GLU A 238 -5.04 12.47 1.78
CA GLU A 238 -4.44 13.16 0.64
C GLU A 238 -3.08 13.70 1.09
N ALA A 239 -1.99 13.21 0.49
CA ALA A 239 -0.63 13.52 0.95
C ALA A 239 -0.25 14.99 0.72
N GLN A 240 -0.85 15.62 -0.30
CA GLN A 240 -0.68 17.04 -0.62
C GLN A 240 -1.72 17.95 0.06
N GLY A 241 -2.67 17.37 0.82
CA GLY A 241 -3.66 18.11 1.60
C GLY A 241 -3.23 18.33 3.05
N ASP A 242 -4.14 18.89 3.85
CA ASP A 242 -3.93 19.18 5.29
C ASP A 242 -4.09 17.94 6.16
N TRP A 243 -3.40 16.83 5.83
CA TRP A 243 -3.52 15.57 6.54
C TRP A 243 -3.16 15.68 8.04
N GLN A 244 -2.30 16.63 8.44
CA GLN A 244 -1.94 16.88 9.84
C GLN A 244 -3.13 17.32 10.68
N GLN A 245 -4.09 18.05 10.12
CA GLN A 245 -5.31 18.46 10.83
C GLN A 245 -6.23 17.25 11.09
N HIS A 246 -6.27 16.29 10.16
CA HIS A 246 -7.00 15.03 10.35
C HIS A 246 -6.33 14.15 11.41
N ALA A 247 -5.00 14.13 11.45
CA ALA A 247 -4.23 13.43 12.46
C ALA A 247 -4.52 13.92 13.89
N GLY A 248 -4.78 15.22 14.07
CA GLY A 248 -5.11 15.83 15.37
C GLY A 248 -6.55 15.58 15.84
N ARG A 249 -7.49 15.27 14.93
CA ARG A 249 -8.93 15.05 15.24
C ARG A 249 -9.31 13.59 15.47
N ALA A 250 -8.40 12.66 15.30
CA ALA A 250 -8.65 11.22 15.34
C ALA A 250 -8.85 10.64 16.76
N GLY A 251 -9.48 11.40 17.65
CA GLY A 251 -10.01 10.91 18.94
C GLY A 251 -11.42 10.31 18.85
N GLU A 252 -12.13 10.48 17.74
CA GLU A 252 -13.49 9.98 17.56
C GLU A 252 -13.51 8.85 16.53
N ARG A 253 -13.59 7.61 17.02
CA ARG A 253 -14.01 6.48 16.18
C ARG A 253 -15.38 6.81 15.61
N ARG A 254 -15.48 7.12 14.34
CA ARG A 254 -16.76 7.03 13.62
C ARG A 254 -17.03 5.55 13.34
N VAL A 255 -17.58 4.86 14.30
CA VAL A 255 -18.44 3.71 13.99
C VAL A 255 -19.67 4.33 13.32
N PRO A 256 -20.08 3.90 12.12
CA PRO A 256 -21.36 4.33 11.57
C PRO A 256 -22.45 3.89 12.55
N SER A 257 -23.11 4.85 13.17
CA SER A 257 -24.21 4.61 14.11
C SER A 257 -25.54 4.38 13.39
N ASP A 258 -25.51 3.77 12.23
CA ASP A 258 -26.70 3.44 11.47
C ASP A 258 -26.96 1.96 11.57
N GLY A 259 -27.87 1.64 12.51
CA GLY A 259 -28.48 0.33 12.67
C GLY A 259 -29.12 -0.19 11.38
N ARG A 260 -28.31 -0.74 10.50
CA ARG A 260 -28.79 -1.63 9.44
C ARG A 260 -28.73 -3.05 10.02
N ALA A 261 -29.93 -3.52 10.35
CA ALA A 261 -30.18 -4.91 10.69
C ALA A 261 -29.46 -5.86 9.72
N ASN A 262 -28.82 -6.89 10.25
CA ASN A 262 -28.34 -8.03 9.49
C ASN A 262 -29.44 -8.53 8.55
N PRO A 263 -29.12 -8.94 7.31
CA PRO A 263 -30.10 -9.57 6.46
C PRO A 263 -30.67 -10.81 7.18
N PRO A 264 -31.97 -11.09 7.08
CA PRO A 264 -32.59 -12.20 7.79
C PRO A 264 -32.04 -13.52 7.24
N GLY A 265 -31.43 -14.35 8.12
CA GLY A 265 -31.13 -15.74 7.81
C GLY A 265 -29.70 -16.23 8.02
N THR A 266 -28.91 -15.66 8.93
CA THR A 266 -27.67 -16.30 9.35
C THR A 266 -27.63 -16.46 10.86
N ASP A 267 -27.60 -17.71 11.32
CA ASP A 267 -27.30 -18.04 12.72
C ASP A 267 -25.94 -17.46 13.11
N GLU A 268 -25.89 -16.79 14.25
CA GLU A 268 -24.70 -16.14 14.80
C GLU A 268 -23.57 -17.16 15.01
N PRO A 269 -22.35 -16.93 14.44
CA PRO A 269 -21.18 -17.63 14.96
C PRO A 269 -20.75 -16.98 16.27
N LYS A 270 -20.56 -17.81 17.28
CA LYS A 270 -20.03 -17.38 18.60
C LYS A 270 -18.68 -16.69 18.45
N PRO A 271 -18.37 -15.65 19.23
CA PRO A 271 -17.11 -14.95 19.14
C PRO A 271 -15.94 -15.88 19.49
N GLY A 272 -14.96 -15.98 18.61
CA GLY A 272 -13.67 -16.59 18.91
C GLY A 272 -13.13 -17.68 18.00
N THR A 273 -13.78 -18.05 16.89
CA THR A 273 -13.20 -19.04 15.97
C THR A 273 -13.34 -18.62 14.50
N LEU A 274 -12.22 -18.34 13.87
CA LEU A 274 -12.15 -18.32 12.43
C LEU A 274 -12.49 -19.72 11.88
N PRO A 275 -13.35 -19.86 10.86
CA PRO A 275 -13.64 -21.17 10.28
C PRO A 275 -12.38 -21.75 9.65
N ALA A 276 -12.15 -23.05 9.91
CA ALA A 276 -11.11 -23.83 9.27
C ALA A 276 -11.35 -23.86 7.74
N PRO A 277 -10.29 -23.90 6.91
CA PRO A 277 -10.42 -23.98 5.47
C PRO A 277 -11.10 -25.31 5.10
N SER A 278 -12.11 -25.23 4.22
CA SER A 278 -12.81 -26.39 3.67
C SER A 278 -11.83 -27.33 2.94
N PRO A 279 -11.89 -28.65 3.16
CA PRO A 279 -11.12 -29.60 2.37
C PRO A 279 -11.65 -29.64 0.93
N LYS A 280 -10.73 -29.83 -0.04
CA LYS A 280 -11.04 -30.06 -1.46
C LYS A 280 -11.76 -31.38 -1.68
#